data_6eba02c0ea53ca98d8528feb648fbe21
#
_entry.id   6eba02c0ea53ca98d8528feb648fbe21
#
_cell.length_a   1.000
_cell.length_b   1.000
_cell.length_c   1.000
_cell.angle_alpha   90.00
_cell.angle_beta   90.00
_cell.angle_gamma   90.00
#
_symmetry.space_group_name_H-M   'P 1'
#
loop_
_entity.id
_entity.type
_entity.pdbx_description
1 polymer ?
#
loop_
_entity_poly.entity_id
_entity_poly.type
_entity_poly.pdbx_seq_one_letter_code
_entity_poly.pdbx_strand_id
1 'polypeptide(L)'
;RLIIGSDEETGFRCVKSYFEHEEQPALGFTPDAMFPLVYAEKARATFDHKLEFKSEEGNFDYKLVKFNGGQVLNMVVASAEAVLKGEARDIEEKFDKFLAAEKLEGEVKVSDVITLVLKGKAAHGSTPQFGINAATKLAEFLNTLSLDVNGKNYVEYIATRLANDPFGKVLGIEYSDDEMGASTYNYGILKYDAAEKIGVISTDCRHPKNFDLVSKLATLKEDNMVIEVTSTKEAHYVPKDDELVTTLVDVYRKHTGDTKNDAFVLGGGTYARCLKKGVAFGLLFPGKQDTMHQANEFLEIEDLLLATAIYAEGIYRLCCE
;
A
#
# COMPACT_ATOMS: atom_id res chain seq x y z
N ARG A 1 32.39 6.77 0.63
CA ARG A 1 32.10 5.63 -0.26
C ARG A 1 30.81 5.91 -1.00
N LEU A 2 30.77 5.76 -2.33
CA LEU A 2 29.58 5.79 -3.16
C LEU A 2 29.23 4.35 -3.55
N ILE A 3 28.00 3.93 -3.33
CA ILE A 3 27.48 2.59 -3.67
C ILE A 3 26.33 2.78 -4.65
N ILE A 4 26.43 2.15 -5.83
CA ILE A 4 25.41 2.19 -6.87
C ILE A 4 24.81 0.79 -7.00
N GLY A 5 23.53 0.67 -6.69
CA GLY A 5 22.78 -0.57 -6.84
C GLY A 5 21.98 -0.62 -8.13
N SER A 6 21.49 -1.81 -8.49
CA SER A 6 20.79 -2.07 -9.76
C SER A 6 19.41 -2.76 -9.56
N ASP A 7 18.95 -3.00 -8.33
CA ASP A 7 17.65 -3.64 -8.08
C ASP A 7 16.91 -3.03 -6.86
N GLU A 8 16.86 -1.70 -6.78
CA GLU A 8 16.13 -0.99 -5.74
C GLU A 8 14.65 -1.40 -5.73
N GLU A 9 14.01 -1.39 -6.88
CA GLU A 9 12.60 -1.69 -7.09
C GLU A 9 12.21 -3.16 -6.86
N THR A 10 13.19 -4.08 -6.87
CA THR A 10 12.92 -5.52 -6.92
C THR A 10 13.47 -6.33 -5.73
N GLY A 11 13.96 -5.66 -4.68
CA GLY A 11 14.27 -6.35 -3.42
C GLY A 11 15.64 -6.12 -2.81
N PHE A 12 16.45 -5.18 -3.32
CA PHE A 12 17.72 -4.73 -2.72
C PHE A 12 18.81 -5.80 -2.65
N ARG A 13 18.75 -6.83 -3.50
CA ARG A 13 19.68 -7.97 -3.46
C ARG A 13 21.12 -7.53 -3.75
N CYS A 14 21.29 -6.58 -4.68
CA CYS A 14 22.61 -6.04 -5.04
C CYS A 14 23.32 -5.40 -3.84
N VAL A 15 22.64 -4.57 -3.08
CA VAL A 15 23.22 -3.90 -1.90
C VAL A 15 23.37 -4.86 -0.71
N LYS A 16 22.46 -5.80 -0.54
CA LYS A 16 22.61 -6.87 0.44
C LYS A 16 23.84 -7.73 0.16
N SER A 17 24.00 -8.18 -1.09
CA SER A 17 25.17 -8.96 -1.51
C SER A 17 26.47 -8.16 -1.37
N TYR A 18 26.45 -6.86 -1.63
CA TYR A 18 27.60 -5.99 -1.38
C TYR A 18 28.03 -6.04 0.09
N PHE A 19 27.09 -5.91 1.02
CA PHE A 19 27.39 -5.93 2.47
C PHE A 19 27.65 -7.33 3.06
N GLU A 20 27.51 -8.40 2.29
CA GLU A 20 28.04 -9.72 2.67
C GLU A 20 29.58 -9.77 2.63
N HIS A 21 30.22 -8.89 1.85
CA HIS A 21 31.66 -8.86 1.61
C HIS A 21 32.33 -7.56 2.08
N GLU A 22 31.57 -6.50 2.25
CA GLU A 22 32.08 -5.19 2.60
C GLU A 22 31.52 -4.72 3.96
N GLU A 23 32.35 -4.00 4.70
CA GLU A 23 31.93 -3.42 5.97
C GLU A 23 30.83 -2.36 5.80
N GLN A 24 29.87 -2.40 6.71
CA GLN A 24 28.84 -1.35 6.82
C GLN A 24 29.51 0.00 7.13
N PRO A 25 29.09 1.09 6.46
CA PRO A 25 29.52 2.43 6.83
C PRO A 25 28.97 2.79 8.21
N ALA A 26 29.67 3.69 8.92
CA ALA A 26 29.19 4.20 10.21
C ALA A 26 27.84 4.89 10.10
N LEU A 27 27.62 5.61 8.99
CA LEU A 27 26.38 6.30 8.63
C LEU A 27 26.31 6.51 7.11
N GLY A 28 25.11 6.82 6.60
CA GLY A 28 24.95 7.11 5.19
C GLY A 28 23.57 7.65 4.85
N PHE A 29 23.39 8.08 3.61
CA PHE A 29 22.08 8.44 3.08
C PHE A 29 21.90 7.97 1.64
N THR A 30 20.66 7.82 1.21
CA THR A 30 20.28 7.58 -0.18
C THR A 30 19.47 8.75 -0.73
N PRO A 31 19.77 9.28 -1.93
CA PRO A 31 19.01 10.36 -2.56
C PRO A 31 17.82 9.82 -3.37
N ASP A 32 16.94 9.12 -2.70
CA ASP A 32 15.86 8.34 -3.34
C ASP A 32 14.54 8.45 -2.54
N ALA A 33 14.13 9.68 -2.29
CA ALA A 33 12.86 10.00 -1.63
C ALA A 33 12.53 11.50 -1.78
N MET A 34 12.15 12.13 -0.69
CA MET A 34 11.78 13.55 -0.64
C MET A 34 12.61 14.30 0.40
N PHE A 35 12.82 15.60 0.17
CA PHE A 35 13.29 16.52 1.20
C PHE A 35 12.17 16.92 2.18
N PRO A 36 12.43 17.32 3.45
CA PRO A 36 13.78 17.53 4.02
C PRO A 36 14.58 16.26 4.28
N LEU A 37 13.97 15.20 4.85
CA LEU A 37 14.63 13.93 5.16
C LEU A 37 13.64 12.88 5.63
N VAL A 38 13.83 11.65 5.22
CA VAL A 38 13.12 10.48 5.73
C VAL A 38 14.00 9.82 6.79
N TYR A 39 13.63 9.94 8.06
CA TYR A 39 14.38 9.35 9.17
C TYR A 39 13.92 7.95 9.53
N ALA A 40 12.72 7.57 9.08
CA ALA A 40 12.15 6.26 9.33
C ALA A 40 11.29 5.76 8.15
N GLU A 41 11.33 4.46 7.94
CA GLU A 41 10.53 3.75 6.96
C GLU A 41 9.71 2.67 7.66
N LYS A 42 8.39 2.66 7.45
CA LYS A 42 7.49 1.72 8.11
C LYS A 42 7.85 0.27 7.82
N ALA A 43 7.57 -0.60 8.76
CA ALA A 43 7.52 -2.03 8.54
C ALA A 43 6.45 -2.35 7.49
N ARG A 44 6.64 -3.45 6.78
CA ARG A 44 5.69 -3.96 5.80
C ARG A 44 5.34 -5.40 6.12
N ALA A 45 4.06 -5.70 6.11
CA ALA A 45 3.59 -7.07 6.09
C ALA A 45 2.62 -7.27 4.93
N THR A 46 2.71 -8.42 4.28
CA THR A 46 1.70 -8.86 3.31
C THR A 46 1.04 -10.12 3.82
N PHE A 47 -0.27 -10.21 3.66
CA PHE A 47 -1.04 -11.36 4.09
C PHE A 47 -2.28 -11.55 3.23
N ASP A 48 -2.71 -12.80 3.14
CA ASP A 48 -3.89 -13.20 2.39
C ASP A 48 -5.03 -13.57 3.34
N HIS A 49 -6.25 -13.12 3.01
CA HIS A 49 -7.48 -13.67 3.55
C HIS A 49 -7.98 -14.69 2.54
N LYS A 50 -8.07 -15.95 2.95
CA LYS A 50 -8.46 -17.08 2.11
C LYS A 50 -9.82 -17.60 2.51
N LEU A 51 -10.77 -17.63 1.56
CA LEU A 51 -12.12 -18.16 1.76
C LEU A 51 -12.08 -19.69 1.94
N GLU A 52 -12.70 -20.17 3.00
CA GLU A 52 -13.04 -21.57 3.17
C GLU A 52 -14.35 -21.89 2.42
N PHE A 53 -14.24 -22.58 1.30
CA PHE A 53 -15.40 -22.96 0.49
C PHE A 53 -16.27 -23.99 1.19
N LYS A 54 -17.58 -23.74 1.21
CA LYS A 54 -18.60 -24.65 1.73
C LYS A 54 -19.36 -25.33 0.61
N SER A 55 -20.09 -26.39 0.94
CA SER A 55 -21.08 -26.97 0.02
C SER A 55 -22.16 -25.93 -0.30
N GLU A 56 -22.54 -25.87 -1.57
CA GLU A 56 -23.59 -24.96 -2.02
C GLU A 56 -24.96 -25.56 -1.70
N GLU A 57 -25.66 -24.99 -0.75
CA GLU A 57 -27.05 -25.32 -0.38
C GLU A 57 -27.86 -24.02 -0.26
N GLY A 58 -29.11 -24.07 -0.69
CA GLY A 58 -30.05 -22.97 -0.56
C GLY A 58 -30.56 -22.38 -1.87
N ASN A 59 -31.53 -21.47 -1.74
CA ASN A 59 -32.08 -20.72 -2.87
C ASN A 59 -31.38 -19.34 -2.92
N PHE A 60 -30.93 -18.97 -4.09
CA PHE A 60 -30.31 -17.67 -4.36
C PHE A 60 -30.72 -17.20 -5.76
N ASP A 61 -30.71 -15.89 -5.99
CA ASP A 61 -31.03 -15.29 -7.27
C ASP A 61 -29.83 -15.27 -8.21
N TYR A 62 -28.62 -15.11 -7.63
CA TYR A 62 -27.38 -14.98 -8.39
C TYR A 62 -26.30 -15.89 -7.84
N LYS A 63 -25.49 -16.46 -8.74
CA LYS A 63 -24.25 -17.14 -8.40
C LYS A 63 -23.07 -16.26 -8.77
N LEU A 64 -22.20 -15.97 -7.81
CA LEU A 64 -20.92 -15.32 -8.10
C LEU A 64 -19.99 -16.31 -8.82
N VAL A 65 -19.67 -16.04 -10.07
CA VAL A 65 -18.79 -16.90 -10.89
C VAL A 65 -17.34 -16.46 -10.76
N LYS A 66 -17.11 -15.15 -10.91
CA LYS A 66 -15.77 -14.53 -10.79
C LYS A 66 -15.86 -13.17 -10.13
N PHE A 67 -14.78 -12.81 -9.45
CA PHE A 67 -14.53 -11.46 -8.97
C PHE A 67 -13.05 -11.15 -9.13
N ASN A 68 -12.71 -10.02 -9.76
CA ASN A 68 -11.35 -9.59 -9.98
C ASN A 68 -11.21 -8.11 -9.64
N GLY A 69 -10.22 -7.79 -8.81
CA GLY A 69 -9.84 -6.43 -8.48
C GLY A 69 -8.35 -6.31 -8.22
N GLY A 70 -7.69 -5.41 -8.94
CA GLY A 70 -6.27 -5.13 -8.80
C GLY A 70 -5.33 -6.17 -9.43
N GLN A 71 -4.12 -5.72 -9.73
CA GLN A 71 -3.05 -6.53 -10.32
C GLN A 71 -1.74 -6.40 -9.53
N VAL A 72 -1.60 -5.32 -8.79
CA VAL A 72 -0.40 -5.03 -7.98
C VAL A 72 -0.79 -4.71 -6.55
N LEU A 73 -0.08 -5.31 -5.61
CA LEU A 73 -0.44 -5.31 -4.20
C LEU A 73 -0.32 -3.94 -3.53
N ASN A 74 0.63 -3.11 -3.99
CA ASN A 74 0.94 -1.81 -3.42
C ASN A 74 0.16 -0.63 -4.04
N MET A 75 -0.92 -0.92 -4.76
CA MET A 75 -1.83 0.10 -5.32
C MET A 75 -3.26 -0.14 -4.88
N VAL A 76 -4.00 0.94 -4.62
CA VAL A 76 -5.46 0.91 -4.43
C VAL A 76 -6.12 0.51 -5.74
N VAL A 77 -7.06 -0.42 -5.68
CA VAL A 77 -7.74 -0.99 -6.85
C VAL A 77 -8.57 0.10 -7.57
N ALA A 78 -8.15 0.49 -8.76
CA ALA A 78 -8.83 1.52 -9.55
C ALA A 78 -9.99 0.98 -10.40
N SER A 79 -10.06 -0.33 -10.64
CA SER A 79 -11.16 -0.97 -11.36
C SER A 79 -11.36 -2.39 -10.87
N ALA A 80 -12.62 -2.80 -10.73
CA ALA A 80 -12.97 -4.16 -10.34
C ALA A 80 -14.10 -4.68 -11.22
N GLU A 81 -14.13 -6.00 -11.40
CA GLU A 81 -15.12 -6.71 -12.19
C GLU A 81 -15.71 -7.88 -11.40
N ALA A 82 -17.02 -8.08 -11.52
CA ALA A 82 -17.71 -9.27 -11.04
C ALA A 82 -18.55 -9.88 -12.15
N VAL A 83 -18.54 -11.21 -12.23
CA VAL A 83 -19.35 -12.00 -13.16
C VAL A 83 -20.34 -12.84 -12.38
N LEU A 84 -21.64 -12.68 -12.70
CA LEU A 84 -22.75 -13.38 -12.07
C LEU A 84 -23.48 -14.26 -13.07
N LYS A 85 -23.99 -15.38 -12.61
CA LYS A 85 -25.05 -16.17 -13.28
C LYS A 85 -26.37 -15.96 -12.54
N GLY A 86 -27.44 -15.72 -13.28
CA GLY A 86 -28.78 -15.44 -12.77
C GLY A 86 -29.57 -14.65 -13.80
N GLU A 87 -30.83 -14.34 -13.48
CA GLU A 87 -31.67 -13.49 -14.34
C GLU A 87 -31.32 -12.02 -14.11
N ALA A 88 -31.15 -11.24 -15.17
CA ALA A 88 -30.75 -9.83 -15.08
C ALA A 88 -31.73 -8.94 -14.28
N ARG A 89 -33.03 -9.26 -14.35
CA ARG A 89 -34.10 -8.56 -13.60
C ARG A 89 -33.84 -7.03 -13.52
N ASP A 90 -33.75 -6.52 -12.29
CA ASP A 90 -33.55 -5.11 -11.93
C ASP A 90 -32.11 -4.78 -11.49
N ILE A 91 -31.14 -5.65 -11.77
CA ILE A 91 -29.75 -5.49 -11.29
C ILE A 91 -29.09 -4.24 -11.87
N GLU A 92 -29.37 -3.90 -13.13
CA GLU A 92 -28.86 -2.69 -13.79
C GLU A 92 -29.37 -1.43 -13.07
N GLU A 93 -30.70 -1.35 -12.84
CA GLU A 93 -31.31 -0.22 -12.11
C GLU A 93 -30.75 -0.10 -10.67
N LYS A 94 -30.57 -1.22 -9.99
CA LYS A 94 -29.97 -1.23 -8.62
C LYS A 94 -28.52 -0.78 -8.63
N PHE A 95 -27.75 -1.21 -9.62
CA PHE A 95 -26.35 -0.81 -9.74
C PHE A 95 -26.21 0.66 -10.07
N ASP A 96 -27.01 1.17 -11.02
CA ASP A 96 -27.01 2.60 -11.37
C ASP A 96 -27.38 3.48 -10.17
N LYS A 97 -28.36 3.07 -9.35
CA LYS A 97 -28.70 3.77 -8.11
C LYS A 97 -27.56 3.76 -7.11
N PHE A 98 -26.85 2.63 -6.98
CA PHE A 98 -25.67 2.52 -6.12
C PHE A 98 -24.55 3.46 -6.61
N LEU A 99 -24.23 3.41 -7.90
CA LEU A 99 -23.20 4.27 -8.49
C LEU A 99 -23.50 5.74 -8.28
N ALA A 100 -24.77 6.16 -8.51
CA ALA A 100 -25.20 7.53 -8.30
C ALA A 100 -25.09 7.98 -6.83
N ALA A 101 -25.48 7.11 -5.89
CA ALA A 101 -25.38 7.38 -4.44
C ALA A 101 -23.93 7.56 -3.97
N GLU A 102 -23.03 6.70 -4.45
CA GLU A 102 -21.60 6.70 -4.10
C GLU A 102 -20.78 7.68 -4.95
N LYS A 103 -21.38 8.30 -5.99
CA LYS A 103 -20.71 9.18 -6.97
C LYS A 103 -19.56 8.48 -7.70
N LEU A 104 -19.81 7.24 -8.09
CA LEU A 104 -18.87 6.37 -8.80
C LEU A 104 -19.31 6.11 -10.24
N GLU A 105 -18.40 5.62 -11.06
CA GLU A 105 -18.66 5.17 -12.43
C GLU A 105 -18.60 3.66 -12.52
N GLY A 106 -19.42 3.10 -13.39
CA GLY A 106 -19.42 1.67 -13.66
C GLY A 106 -20.30 1.32 -14.85
N GLU A 107 -20.35 0.05 -15.20
CA GLU A 107 -21.19 -0.47 -16.28
C GLU A 107 -21.71 -1.87 -15.97
N VAL A 108 -22.85 -2.21 -16.53
CA VAL A 108 -23.43 -3.55 -16.53
C VAL A 108 -23.47 -4.05 -17.96
N LYS A 109 -22.99 -5.29 -18.18
CA LYS A 109 -23.13 -5.99 -19.46
C LYS A 109 -23.89 -7.28 -19.24
N VAL A 110 -25.01 -7.46 -19.93
CA VAL A 110 -25.84 -8.66 -19.85
C VAL A 110 -25.69 -9.46 -21.13
N SER A 111 -25.32 -10.74 -20.97
CA SER A 111 -25.25 -11.75 -22.02
C SER A 111 -25.71 -13.09 -21.43
N ASP A 112 -25.01 -14.20 -21.66
CA ASP A 112 -25.21 -15.48 -20.94
C ASP A 112 -24.83 -15.36 -19.45
N VAL A 113 -24.12 -14.29 -19.10
CA VAL A 113 -23.75 -13.89 -17.75
C VAL A 113 -23.97 -12.38 -17.57
N ILE A 114 -24.03 -11.94 -16.34
CA ILE A 114 -24.08 -10.52 -15.97
C ILE A 114 -22.68 -10.12 -15.54
N THR A 115 -22.09 -9.15 -16.22
CA THR A 115 -20.78 -8.59 -15.85
C THR A 115 -20.97 -7.17 -15.32
N LEU A 116 -20.50 -6.94 -14.10
CA LEU A 116 -20.49 -5.64 -13.43
C LEU A 116 -19.06 -5.13 -13.38
N VAL A 117 -18.84 -3.89 -13.82
CA VAL A 117 -17.55 -3.22 -13.72
C VAL A 117 -17.73 -1.93 -12.92
N LEU A 118 -16.88 -1.71 -11.92
CA LEU A 118 -16.87 -0.50 -11.11
C LEU A 118 -15.50 0.16 -11.19
N LYS A 119 -15.51 1.49 -11.37
CA LYS A 119 -14.28 2.32 -11.35
C LYS A 119 -14.15 3.03 -10.02
N GLY A 120 -12.95 3.00 -9.47
CA GLY A 120 -12.54 3.72 -8.28
C GLY A 120 -11.46 4.75 -8.59
N LYS A 121 -10.61 5.03 -7.59
CA LYS A 121 -9.50 5.98 -7.71
C LYS A 121 -8.22 5.33 -7.20
N ALA A 122 -7.20 5.25 -8.04
CA ALA A 122 -5.88 4.76 -7.64
C ALA A 122 -5.24 5.67 -6.58
N ALA A 123 -4.47 5.06 -5.69
CA ALA A 123 -3.54 5.71 -4.77
C ALA A 123 -2.45 4.70 -4.42
N HIS A 124 -1.33 5.18 -3.89
CA HIS A 124 -0.28 4.27 -3.42
C HIS A 124 -0.75 3.49 -2.18
N GLY A 125 -0.38 2.20 -2.07
CA GLY A 125 -0.82 1.31 -1.00
C GLY A 125 -0.37 1.71 0.41
N SER A 126 0.63 2.58 0.55
CA SER A 126 1.01 3.14 1.85
C SER A 126 0.07 4.25 2.34
N THR A 127 -0.74 4.81 1.45
CA THR A 127 -1.69 5.90 1.74
C THR A 127 -3.07 5.59 1.13
N PRO A 128 -3.67 4.42 1.44
CA PRO A 128 -4.88 3.94 0.78
C PRO A 128 -6.09 4.86 1.00
N GLN A 129 -6.10 5.66 2.06
CA GLN A 129 -7.15 6.63 2.39
C GLN A 129 -7.32 7.74 1.33
N PHE A 130 -6.39 7.94 0.42
CA PHE A 130 -6.49 8.93 -0.66
C PHE A 130 -7.05 8.35 -1.97
N GLY A 131 -7.24 7.03 -2.01
CA GLY A 131 -7.88 6.32 -3.10
C GLY A 131 -9.34 5.97 -2.83
N ILE A 132 -9.97 5.34 -3.83
CA ILE A 132 -11.26 4.66 -3.72
C ILE A 132 -11.08 3.25 -4.25
N ASN A 133 -11.15 2.26 -3.39
CA ASN A 133 -10.94 0.87 -3.78
C ASN A 133 -12.19 0.32 -4.50
N ALA A 134 -12.09 0.18 -5.81
CA ALA A 134 -13.20 -0.29 -6.65
C ALA A 134 -13.70 -1.67 -6.25
N ALA A 135 -12.81 -2.57 -5.79
CA ALA A 135 -13.19 -3.94 -5.43
C ALA A 135 -13.99 -3.97 -4.13
N THR A 136 -13.60 -3.21 -3.11
CA THR A 136 -14.38 -3.15 -1.89
C THR A 136 -15.74 -2.48 -2.12
N LYS A 137 -15.81 -1.44 -2.96
CA LYS A 137 -17.07 -0.79 -3.36
C LYS A 137 -17.99 -1.73 -4.16
N LEU A 138 -17.42 -2.51 -5.09
CA LEU A 138 -18.20 -3.50 -5.83
C LEU A 138 -18.74 -4.60 -4.90
N ALA A 139 -17.94 -5.03 -3.91
CA ALA A 139 -18.39 -6.00 -2.91
C ALA A 139 -19.51 -5.44 -2.02
N GLU A 140 -19.50 -4.15 -1.66
CA GLU A 140 -20.61 -3.50 -0.95
C GLU A 140 -21.92 -3.60 -1.76
N PHE A 141 -21.87 -3.32 -3.06
CA PHE A 141 -23.04 -3.51 -3.93
C PHE A 141 -23.50 -4.96 -3.96
N LEU A 142 -22.59 -5.89 -4.28
CA LEU A 142 -22.90 -7.33 -4.38
C LEU A 142 -23.46 -7.91 -3.08
N ASN A 143 -23.05 -7.38 -1.93
CA ASN A 143 -23.56 -7.79 -0.63
C ASN A 143 -25.05 -7.47 -0.43
N THR A 144 -25.63 -6.58 -1.25
CA THR A 144 -27.07 -6.30 -1.24
C THR A 144 -27.90 -7.33 -2.01
N LEU A 145 -27.25 -8.20 -2.79
CA LEU A 145 -27.90 -9.20 -3.64
C LEU A 145 -28.05 -10.53 -2.90
N SER A 146 -29.01 -11.34 -3.36
CA SER A 146 -29.19 -12.75 -2.93
C SER A 146 -28.20 -13.61 -3.71
N LEU A 147 -27.01 -13.84 -3.13
CA LEU A 147 -25.93 -14.62 -3.75
C LEU A 147 -25.87 -16.05 -3.20
N ASP A 148 -25.24 -16.95 -3.98
CA ASP A 148 -24.82 -18.27 -3.50
C ASP A 148 -23.95 -18.18 -2.24
N VAL A 149 -23.89 -19.25 -1.47
CA VAL A 149 -23.25 -19.26 -0.13
C VAL A 149 -21.80 -18.78 -0.17
N ASN A 150 -20.99 -19.28 -1.10
CA ASN A 150 -19.57 -18.92 -1.17
C ASN A 150 -19.37 -17.50 -1.70
N GLY A 151 -20.13 -17.10 -2.72
CA GLY A 151 -20.14 -15.73 -3.23
C GLY A 151 -20.58 -14.75 -2.14
N LYS A 152 -21.63 -15.08 -1.38
CA LYS A 152 -22.10 -14.27 -0.26
C LYS A 152 -21.04 -14.12 0.83
N ASN A 153 -20.46 -15.22 1.30
CA ASN A 153 -19.41 -15.19 2.33
C ASN A 153 -18.22 -14.33 1.90
N TYR A 154 -17.80 -14.43 0.63
CA TYR A 154 -16.68 -13.65 0.10
C TYR A 154 -16.98 -12.15 0.07
N VAL A 155 -18.10 -11.73 -0.54
CA VAL A 155 -18.42 -10.30 -0.67
C VAL A 155 -18.85 -9.67 0.66
N GLU A 156 -19.55 -10.42 1.53
CA GLU A 156 -19.96 -9.94 2.86
C GLU A 156 -18.73 -9.66 3.73
N TYR A 157 -17.74 -10.55 3.73
CA TYR A 157 -16.49 -10.33 4.44
C TYR A 157 -15.81 -9.04 3.97
N ILE A 158 -15.68 -8.84 2.65
CA ILE A 158 -15.09 -7.62 2.11
C ILE A 158 -15.90 -6.39 2.51
N ALA A 159 -17.21 -6.44 2.31
CA ALA A 159 -18.09 -5.29 2.54
C ALA A 159 -18.18 -4.89 4.03
N THR A 160 -18.17 -5.87 4.94
CA THR A 160 -18.40 -5.62 6.38
C THR A 160 -17.13 -5.52 7.20
N ARG A 161 -16.01 -6.11 6.73
CA ARG A 161 -14.76 -6.18 7.50
C ARG A 161 -13.64 -5.31 6.93
N LEU A 162 -13.64 -5.07 5.61
CA LEU A 162 -12.52 -4.44 4.92
C LEU A 162 -12.89 -3.10 4.27
N ALA A 163 -14.12 -2.96 3.77
CA ALA A 163 -14.53 -1.76 3.05
C ALA A 163 -14.50 -0.52 3.94
N ASN A 164 -14.01 0.59 3.35
CA ASN A 164 -13.91 1.90 4.02
C ASN A 164 -13.04 1.92 5.30
N ASP A 165 -12.22 0.89 5.51
CA ASP A 165 -11.36 0.79 6.70
C ASP A 165 -9.87 0.63 6.32
N PRO A 166 -9.21 1.69 5.86
CA PRO A 166 -7.79 1.65 5.53
C PRO A 166 -6.87 1.59 6.76
N PHE A 167 -7.41 1.64 7.97
CA PHE A 167 -6.64 1.63 9.22
C PHE A 167 -6.81 0.35 10.05
N GLY A 168 -7.63 -0.61 9.59
CA GLY A 168 -7.80 -1.93 10.22
C GLY A 168 -8.60 -1.91 11.52
N LYS A 169 -9.42 -0.89 11.74
CA LYS A 169 -10.21 -0.71 12.96
C LYS A 169 -11.28 -1.79 13.12
N VAL A 170 -11.99 -2.11 12.02
CA VAL A 170 -13.08 -3.10 12.04
C VAL A 170 -12.55 -4.50 12.32
N LEU A 171 -11.35 -4.83 11.82
CA LEU A 171 -10.66 -6.08 12.14
C LEU A 171 -10.00 -6.09 13.52
N GLY A 172 -9.95 -4.94 14.21
CA GLY A 172 -9.26 -4.81 15.50
C GLY A 172 -7.74 -4.91 15.40
N ILE A 173 -7.17 -4.58 14.24
CA ILE A 173 -5.73 -4.54 13.98
C ILE A 173 -5.19 -3.11 13.82
N GLU A 174 -5.99 -2.12 14.20
CA GLU A 174 -5.57 -0.72 14.25
C GLU A 174 -4.40 -0.54 15.22
N TYR A 175 -3.40 0.21 14.78
CA TYR A 175 -2.28 0.59 15.63
C TYR A 175 -1.70 1.93 15.17
N SER A 176 -1.25 2.75 16.11
CA SER A 176 -0.56 4.01 15.84
C SER A 176 0.40 4.32 16.98
N ASP A 177 1.54 4.91 16.65
CA ASP A 177 2.42 5.53 17.62
C ASP A 177 2.75 7.00 17.24
N ASP A 178 3.33 7.73 18.19
CA ASP A 178 3.62 9.17 18.02
C ASP A 178 4.80 9.41 17.06
N GLU A 179 5.66 8.42 16.84
CA GLU A 179 6.85 8.56 15.99
C GLU A 179 6.56 8.23 14.53
N MET A 180 5.89 7.12 14.26
CA MET A 180 5.70 6.59 12.91
C MET A 180 4.24 6.68 12.43
N GLY A 181 3.32 7.14 13.29
CA GLY A 181 1.91 7.32 12.95
C GLY A 181 1.14 6.01 12.81
N ALA A 182 -0.02 6.06 12.13
CA ALA A 182 -0.95 4.94 12.03
C ALA A 182 -0.50 3.84 11.07
N SER A 183 -0.87 2.59 11.37
CA SER A 183 -0.85 1.50 10.40
C SER A 183 -1.82 1.77 9.26
N THR A 184 -1.50 1.32 8.05
CA THR A 184 -2.38 1.40 6.89
C THR A 184 -2.49 0.04 6.20
N TYR A 185 -3.68 -0.26 5.67
CA TYR A 185 -4.01 -1.54 5.05
C TYR A 185 -4.58 -1.30 3.67
N ASN A 186 -3.88 -1.78 2.65
CA ASN A 186 -4.34 -1.75 1.27
C ASN A 186 -4.74 -3.15 0.82
N TYR A 187 -6.00 -3.33 0.47
CA TYR A 187 -6.52 -4.55 -0.15
C TYR A 187 -6.28 -4.43 -1.65
N GLY A 188 -5.07 -4.83 -2.08
CA GLY A 188 -4.55 -4.51 -3.41
C GLY A 188 -4.91 -5.53 -4.50
N ILE A 189 -5.17 -6.80 -4.12
CA ILE A 189 -5.57 -7.86 -5.06
C ILE A 189 -6.71 -8.65 -4.46
N LEU A 190 -7.85 -8.69 -5.14
CA LEU A 190 -9.02 -9.45 -4.75
C LEU A 190 -9.40 -10.39 -5.88
N LYS A 191 -9.46 -11.67 -5.61
CA LYS A 191 -9.77 -12.71 -6.60
C LYS A 191 -10.74 -13.74 -6.06
N TYR A 192 -11.80 -13.97 -6.81
CA TYR A 192 -12.71 -15.10 -6.60
C TYR A 192 -12.96 -15.83 -7.92
N ASP A 193 -12.91 -17.14 -7.88
CA ASP A 193 -13.29 -18.02 -8.99
C ASP A 193 -14.02 -19.27 -8.43
N ALA A 194 -15.30 -19.37 -8.71
CA ALA A 194 -16.13 -20.46 -8.20
C ALA A 194 -15.73 -21.83 -8.73
N ALA A 195 -15.25 -21.91 -9.99
CA ALA A 195 -14.86 -23.16 -10.62
C ALA A 195 -13.54 -23.69 -10.06
N GLU A 196 -12.58 -22.80 -9.86
CA GLU A 196 -11.26 -23.13 -9.32
C GLU A 196 -11.26 -23.18 -7.78
N LYS A 197 -12.37 -22.83 -7.13
CA LYS A 197 -12.49 -22.68 -5.67
C LYS A 197 -11.41 -21.73 -5.09
N ILE A 198 -11.22 -20.61 -5.75
CA ILE A 198 -10.33 -19.54 -5.30
C ILE A 198 -11.17 -18.41 -4.70
N GLY A 199 -10.83 -18.00 -3.49
CA GLY A 199 -11.35 -16.79 -2.84
C GLY A 199 -10.22 -16.20 -2.00
N VAL A 200 -9.51 -15.20 -2.53
CA VAL A 200 -8.34 -14.62 -1.90
C VAL A 200 -8.42 -13.09 -1.94
N ILE A 201 -8.04 -12.47 -0.83
CA ILE A 201 -7.84 -11.03 -0.72
C ILE A 201 -6.43 -10.81 -0.19
N SER A 202 -5.57 -10.25 -1.02
CA SER A 202 -4.17 -9.96 -0.63
C SER A 202 -4.05 -8.53 -0.14
N THR A 203 -3.47 -8.39 1.04
CA THR A 203 -3.34 -7.13 1.78
C THR A 203 -1.88 -6.71 1.89
N ASP A 204 -1.58 -5.44 1.59
CA ASP A 204 -0.31 -4.76 1.89
C ASP A 204 -0.50 -3.86 3.11
N CYS A 205 0.16 -4.18 4.21
CA CYS A 205 0.13 -3.40 5.44
C CYS A 205 1.45 -2.65 5.63
N ARG A 206 1.34 -1.37 6.03
CA ARG A 206 2.46 -0.56 6.50
C ARG A 206 2.22 -0.19 7.95
N HIS A 207 3.18 -0.50 8.83
CA HIS A 207 2.96 -0.32 10.26
C HIS A 207 4.21 0.19 10.99
N PRO A 208 4.05 0.84 12.15
CA PRO A 208 5.15 1.26 12.99
C PRO A 208 6.04 0.11 13.49
N LYS A 209 7.26 0.44 13.88
CA LYS A 209 8.30 -0.51 14.35
C LYS A 209 7.89 -1.37 15.54
N ASN A 210 7.05 -0.85 16.44
CA ASN A 210 6.70 -1.50 17.72
C ASN A 210 5.40 -2.31 17.65
N PHE A 211 4.85 -2.56 16.47
CA PHE A 211 3.60 -3.31 16.30
C PHE A 211 3.87 -4.75 15.88
N ASP A 212 3.57 -5.68 16.77
CA ASP A 212 3.58 -7.12 16.43
C ASP A 212 2.28 -7.51 15.71
N LEU A 213 2.22 -7.13 14.44
CA LEU A 213 1.07 -7.44 13.57
C LEU A 213 0.88 -8.94 13.38
N VAL A 214 1.98 -9.71 13.28
CA VAL A 214 1.91 -11.17 13.03
C VAL A 214 1.18 -11.87 14.16
N SER A 215 1.58 -11.61 15.40
CA SER A 215 0.87 -12.17 16.57
C SER A 215 -0.57 -11.69 16.65
N LYS A 216 -0.84 -10.44 16.28
CA LYS A 216 -2.19 -9.89 16.26
C LYS A 216 -3.07 -10.60 15.22
N LEU A 217 -2.58 -10.78 13.98
CA LEU A 217 -3.30 -11.52 12.94
C LEU A 217 -3.59 -12.97 13.34
N ALA A 218 -2.66 -13.64 14.02
CA ALA A 218 -2.84 -15.00 14.48
C ALA A 218 -3.97 -15.16 15.54
N THR A 219 -4.38 -14.07 16.19
CA THR A 219 -5.50 -14.08 17.15
C THR A 219 -6.86 -13.83 16.50
N LEU A 220 -6.89 -13.37 15.24
CA LEU A 220 -8.15 -13.12 14.55
C LEU A 220 -8.87 -14.42 14.25
N LYS A 221 -10.16 -14.43 14.53
CA LYS A 221 -11.07 -15.53 14.16
C LYS A 221 -12.15 -14.94 13.30
N GLU A 222 -12.10 -15.23 12.04
CA GLU A 222 -13.07 -14.78 11.06
C GLU A 222 -13.84 -15.99 10.52
N ASP A 223 -15.16 -15.91 10.52
CA ASP A 223 -15.99 -16.97 9.98
C ASP A 223 -15.71 -17.12 8.48
N ASN A 224 -15.42 -18.36 8.06
CA ASN A 224 -15.16 -18.73 6.66
C ASN A 224 -13.91 -18.10 6.01
N MET A 225 -13.05 -17.40 6.80
CA MET A 225 -11.82 -16.83 6.29
C MET A 225 -10.62 -17.26 7.13
N VAL A 226 -9.55 -17.67 6.47
CA VAL A 226 -8.25 -17.94 7.09
C VAL A 226 -7.27 -16.84 6.69
N ILE A 227 -6.58 -16.26 7.66
CA ILE A 227 -5.56 -15.22 7.42
C ILE A 227 -4.19 -15.86 7.47
N GLU A 228 -3.41 -15.67 6.40
CA GLU A 228 -2.06 -16.22 6.25
C GLU A 228 -1.06 -15.12 5.91
N VAL A 229 -0.05 -14.94 6.77
CA VAL A 229 1.05 -13.98 6.51
C VAL A 229 1.97 -14.54 5.43
N THR A 230 2.16 -13.78 4.36
CA THR A 230 2.96 -14.18 3.20
C THR A 230 4.37 -13.59 3.20
N SER A 231 4.55 -12.39 3.77
CA SER A 231 5.87 -11.75 3.89
C SER A 231 5.86 -10.68 4.98
N THR A 232 7.02 -10.47 5.58
CA THR A 232 7.28 -9.37 6.51
C THR A 232 8.60 -8.69 6.19
N LYS A 233 8.66 -7.38 6.42
CA LYS A 233 9.89 -6.57 6.40
C LYS A 233 9.86 -5.66 7.62
N GLU A 234 10.94 -5.67 8.39
CA GLU A 234 11.07 -4.82 9.57
C GLU A 234 11.07 -3.33 9.19
N ALA A 235 10.69 -2.48 10.14
CA ALA A 235 10.85 -1.04 9.99
C ALA A 235 12.33 -0.67 9.99
N HIS A 236 12.65 0.42 9.28
CA HIS A 236 13.94 1.09 9.42
C HIS A 236 13.74 2.40 10.18
N TYR A 237 14.64 2.68 11.13
CA TYR A 237 14.47 3.82 12.02
C TYR A 237 15.81 4.36 12.49
N VAL A 238 16.01 5.65 12.30
CA VAL A 238 17.07 6.44 12.90
C VAL A 238 16.39 7.52 13.78
N PRO A 239 16.76 7.68 15.06
CA PRO A 239 16.15 8.68 15.92
C PRO A 239 16.18 10.08 15.30
N LYS A 240 15.10 10.85 15.47
CA LYS A 240 14.97 12.17 14.87
C LYS A 240 15.99 13.18 15.42
N ASP A 241 16.45 12.96 16.63
CA ASP A 241 17.50 13.74 17.33
C ASP A 241 18.92 13.21 17.09
N ASP A 242 19.07 12.17 16.25
CA ASP A 242 20.39 11.67 15.87
C ASP A 242 21.18 12.71 15.05
N GLU A 243 22.50 12.74 15.26
CA GLU A 243 23.42 13.67 14.58
C GLU A 243 23.31 13.60 13.05
N LEU A 244 23.12 12.40 12.47
CA LEU A 244 22.91 12.23 11.03
C LEU A 244 21.68 13.00 10.57
N VAL A 245 20.56 12.86 11.28
CA VAL A 245 19.28 13.50 10.93
C VAL A 245 19.37 15.01 11.11
N THR A 246 19.84 15.48 12.27
CA THR A 246 19.91 16.92 12.60
C THR A 246 20.87 17.65 11.68
N THR A 247 22.05 17.08 11.38
CA THR A 247 23.04 17.67 10.46
C THR A 247 22.47 17.82 9.05
N LEU A 248 21.86 16.76 8.49
CA LEU A 248 21.32 16.81 7.13
C LEU A 248 20.11 17.75 7.01
N VAL A 249 19.24 17.79 8.02
CA VAL A 249 18.13 18.76 8.05
C VAL A 249 18.63 20.19 8.13
N ASP A 250 19.67 20.47 8.91
CA ASP A 250 20.28 21.79 8.99
C ASP A 250 20.92 22.22 7.66
N VAL A 251 21.60 21.30 6.98
CA VAL A 251 22.13 21.55 5.63
C VAL A 251 21.02 21.88 4.64
N TYR A 252 19.95 21.09 4.64
CA TYR A 252 18.79 21.35 3.79
C TYR A 252 18.21 22.75 4.06
N ARG A 253 17.95 23.08 5.32
CA ARG A 253 17.40 24.38 5.72
C ARG A 253 18.30 25.55 5.33
N LYS A 254 19.62 25.41 5.46
CA LYS A 254 20.59 26.43 5.08
C LYS A 254 20.51 26.75 3.57
N HIS A 255 20.36 25.73 2.72
CA HIS A 255 20.33 25.92 1.27
C HIS A 255 18.97 26.37 0.75
N THR A 256 17.89 25.98 1.40
CA THR A 256 16.52 26.24 0.92
C THR A 256 15.80 27.37 1.64
N GLY A 257 16.21 27.70 2.86
CA GLY A 257 15.47 28.59 3.75
C GLY A 257 14.16 28.00 4.27
N ASP A 258 13.88 26.73 4.01
CA ASP A 258 12.66 26.06 4.45
C ASP A 258 12.73 25.72 5.94
N THR A 259 11.92 26.40 6.73
CA THR A 259 11.76 26.18 8.17
C THR A 259 10.41 25.55 8.53
N LYS A 260 9.56 25.27 7.53
CA LYS A 260 8.21 24.75 7.74
C LYS A 260 8.15 23.23 7.69
N ASN A 261 8.92 22.64 6.78
CA ASN A 261 8.98 21.20 6.64
C ASN A 261 10.05 20.61 7.57
N ASP A 262 9.81 19.40 8.05
CA ASP A 262 10.70 18.71 8.98
C ASP A 262 10.94 17.27 8.53
N ALA A 263 11.89 16.57 9.15
CA ALA A 263 12.11 15.15 8.90
C ALA A 263 10.84 14.34 9.19
N PHE A 264 10.55 13.36 8.35
CA PHE A 264 9.28 12.63 8.36
C PHE A 264 9.47 11.11 8.16
N VAL A 265 8.36 10.37 8.27
CA VAL A 265 8.30 8.91 8.11
C VAL A 265 7.73 8.56 6.74
N LEU A 266 8.38 7.64 6.04
CA LEU A 266 7.93 7.11 4.76
C LEU A 266 7.18 5.78 4.94
N GLY A 267 6.09 5.61 4.23
CA GLY A 267 5.39 4.32 4.13
C GLY A 267 6.07 3.33 3.17
N GLY A 268 6.95 3.81 2.29
CA GLY A 268 7.77 3.03 1.37
C GLY A 268 9.08 2.56 2.01
N GLY A 269 10.03 2.13 1.19
CA GLY A 269 11.36 1.77 1.63
C GLY A 269 12.36 2.04 0.54
N THR A 270 13.57 2.46 0.93
CA THR A 270 14.68 2.82 0.05
C THR A 270 15.94 2.01 0.42
N TYR A 271 17.03 2.21 -0.29
CA TYR A 271 18.32 1.62 0.11
C TYR A 271 18.80 2.06 1.51
N ALA A 272 18.24 3.11 2.10
CA ALA A 272 18.57 3.53 3.47
C ALA A 272 18.45 2.37 4.48
N ARG A 273 17.44 1.51 4.31
CA ARG A 273 17.22 0.34 5.17
C ARG A 273 18.25 -0.78 5.01
N CYS A 274 19.12 -0.70 4.02
CA CYS A 274 20.25 -1.62 3.90
C CYS A 274 21.44 -1.20 4.77
N LEU A 275 21.41 0.02 5.31
CA LEU A 275 22.42 0.56 6.22
C LEU A 275 21.97 0.39 7.67
N LYS A 276 22.90 0.10 8.57
CA LYS A 276 22.61 0.07 10.01
C LYS A 276 22.17 1.43 10.53
N LYS A 277 22.77 2.50 10.01
CA LYS A 277 22.44 3.89 10.31
C LYS A 277 22.38 4.66 8.97
N GLY A 278 21.20 4.65 8.36
CA GLY A 278 20.95 5.28 7.08
C GLY A 278 19.63 6.03 7.05
N VAL A 279 19.55 7.06 6.23
CA VAL A 279 18.34 7.86 6.02
C VAL A 279 18.12 8.06 4.52
N ALA A 280 16.88 8.36 4.09
CA ALA A 280 16.66 8.83 2.74
C ALA A 280 16.60 10.37 2.75
N PHE A 281 17.32 10.99 1.80
CA PHE A 281 17.60 12.43 1.82
C PHE A 281 17.46 13.02 0.41
N GLY A 282 16.27 13.51 0.08
CA GLY A 282 15.92 14.03 -1.25
C GLY A 282 15.66 12.93 -2.26
N LEU A 283 15.33 13.22 -3.50
CA LEU A 283 15.61 14.45 -4.26
C LEU A 283 14.36 15.34 -4.49
N LEU A 284 13.13 14.83 -4.27
CA LEU A 284 11.92 15.61 -4.51
C LEU A 284 11.77 16.71 -3.43
N PHE A 285 11.68 17.97 -3.89
CA PHE A 285 11.47 19.12 -3.00
C PHE A 285 9.98 19.29 -2.63
N PRO A 286 9.67 19.80 -1.41
CA PRO A 286 8.30 20.11 -1.01
C PRO A 286 7.60 21.04 -1.99
N GLY A 287 6.36 20.70 -2.36
CA GLY A 287 5.53 21.47 -3.30
C GLY A 287 5.81 21.20 -4.78
N LYS A 288 6.81 20.39 -5.11
CA LYS A 288 7.04 19.91 -6.49
C LYS A 288 6.10 18.75 -6.84
N GLN A 289 5.85 18.60 -8.12
CA GLN A 289 5.04 17.48 -8.62
C GLN A 289 5.81 16.17 -8.46
N ASP A 290 5.19 15.21 -7.78
CA ASP A 290 5.67 13.84 -7.71
C ASP A 290 5.31 13.09 -9.01
N THR A 291 6.33 12.72 -9.77
CA THR A 291 6.22 11.93 -11.01
C THR A 291 6.90 10.57 -10.91
N MET A 292 7.35 10.16 -9.72
CA MET A 292 7.98 8.87 -9.48
C MET A 292 7.06 7.72 -9.94
N HIS A 293 7.64 6.74 -10.61
CA HIS A 293 6.94 5.57 -11.17
C HIS A 293 5.85 5.90 -12.22
N GLN A 294 5.88 7.08 -12.83
CA GLN A 294 4.92 7.51 -13.84
C GLN A 294 5.57 7.60 -15.23
N ALA A 295 4.74 7.51 -16.26
CA ALA A 295 5.21 7.80 -17.62
C ALA A 295 5.66 9.27 -17.72
N ASN A 296 6.80 9.49 -18.41
CA ASN A 296 7.45 10.79 -18.53
C ASN A 296 7.93 11.37 -17.18
N GLU A 297 8.38 10.53 -16.27
CA GLU A 297 9.08 10.96 -15.06
C GLU A 297 10.20 11.95 -15.41
N PHE A 298 10.29 13.03 -14.66
CA PHE A 298 11.28 14.07 -14.89
C PHE A 298 11.78 14.69 -13.60
N LEU A 299 12.96 15.31 -13.69
CA LEU A 299 13.56 16.12 -12.65
C LEU A 299 13.96 17.47 -13.24
N GLU A 300 13.62 18.57 -12.54
CA GLU A 300 14.04 19.89 -12.94
C GLU A 300 15.57 20.05 -12.74
N ILE A 301 16.26 20.63 -13.73
CA ILE A 301 17.73 20.82 -13.66
C ILE A 301 18.13 21.69 -12.47
N GLU A 302 17.34 22.70 -12.16
CA GLU A 302 17.59 23.59 -11.01
C GLU A 302 17.51 22.84 -9.68
N ASP A 303 16.54 21.92 -9.55
CA ASP A 303 16.39 21.07 -8.37
C ASP A 303 17.57 20.10 -8.24
N LEU A 304 18.04 19.52 -9.36
CA LEU A 304 19.23 18.66 -9.37
C LEU A 304 20.50 19.42 -8.93
N LEU A 305 20.69 20.64 -9.40
CA LEU A 305 21.85 21.46 -9.03
C LEU A 305 21.80 21.86 -7.54
N LEU A 306 20.61 22.26 -7.04
CA LEU A 306 20.42 22.59 -5.63
C LEU A 306 20.65 21.36 -4.74
N ALA A 307 20.09 20.21 -5.10
CA ALA A 307 20.30 18.96 -4.37
C ALA A 307 21.77 18.54 -4.36
N THR A 308 22.49 18.74 -5.47
CA THR A 308 23.93 18.45 -5.53
C THR A 308 24.73 19.29 -4.53
N ALA A 309 24.38 20.58 -4.38
CA ALA A 309 25.01 21.45 -3.37
C ALA A 309 24.69 21.00 -1.94
N ILE A 310 23.43 20.62 -1.69
CA ILE A 310 22.99 20.08 -0.39
C ILE A 310 23.76 18.78 -0.06
N TYR A 311 23.88 17.85 -1.01
CA TYR A 311 24.62 16.60 -0.78
C TYR A 311 26.11 16.83 -0.54
N ALA A 312 26.73 17.74 -1.29
CA ALA A 312 28.15 18.07 -1.12
C ALA A 312 28.43 18.63 0.29
N GLU A 313 27.61 19.55 0.78
CA GLU A 313 27.75 20.08 2.13
C GLU A 313 27.42 19.01 3.20
N GLY A 314 26.37 18.20 2.99
CA GLY A 314 26.02 17.11 3.90
C GLY A 314 27.16 16.10 4.05
N ILE A 315 27.79 15.68 2.95
CA ILE A 315 28.97 14.80 2.99
C ILE A 315 30.14 15.46 3.70
N TYR A 316 30.40 16.74 3.42
CA TYR A 316 31.49 17.47 4.08
C TYR A 316 31.31 17.51 5.59
N ARG A 317 30.14 17.90 6.09
CA ARG A 317 29.87 17.99 7.53
C ARG A 317 29.92 16.63 8.24
N LEU A 318 29.39 15.58 7.60
CA LEU A 318 29.36 14.25 8.21
C LEU A 318 30.70 13.50 8.17
N CYS A 319 31.64 13.92 7.30
CA CYS A 319 32.90 13.19 7.11
C CYS A 319 34.15 13.99 7.50
N CYS A 320 34.05 15.31 7.60
CA CYS A 320 35.20 16.20 7.75
C CYS A 320 35.13 17.13 8.97
N GLU A 321 33.99 17.27 9.59
CA GLU A 321 33.78 18.01 10.86
C GLU A 321 33.49 17.00 12.00
#